data_ea48f4e28473950fde82f2d75c047baf
#
_entry.id   ea48f4e28473950fde82f2d75c047baf
#
_cell.length_a   1.000
_cell.length_b   1.000
_cell.length_c   1.000
_cell.angle_alpha   90.00
_cell.angle_beta   90.00
_cell.angle_gamma   90.00
#
_symmetry.space_group_name_H-M   'P 1'
#
loop_
_entity.id
_entity.type
_entity.pdbx_description
1 polymer ?
#
loop_
_entity_poly.entity_id
_entity_poly.type
_entity_poly.pdbx_seq_one_letter_code
_entity_poly.pdbx_strand_id
1 'polypeptide(L)'
;AKQARYDFAIDAFKSAIALKSDYWDAYAEMGYALADSGETTSAQDVADSLAVNDEPLATALNQYLYEKSNPKMLAVYASPLYASFPSTLGPGTQVSGLNSYLATANSEQTFSLVFQFSKQMDAASIENIFNWKIERAQGTGRADGYNYDMTLKDTEVALVPTPQAVYYDR
;
A
#
# COMPACT_ATOMS: atom_id res chain seq x y z
N ALA A 1 -7.80 21.03 -19.21
CA ALA A 1 -7.87 20.63 -20.63
C ALA A 1 -7.98 19.12 -20.86
N LYS A 2 -7.20 18.28 -20.15
CA LYS A 2 -7.24 16.81 -20.31
C LYS A 2 -8.51 16.23 -19.65
N GLN A 3 -8.84 16.68 -18.46
CA GLN A 3 -10.05 16.29 -17.71
C GLN A 3 -11.32 16.55 -18.52
N ALA A 4 -11.48 17.74 -19.09
CA ALA A 4 -12.66 18.07 -19.90
C ALA A 4 -12.90 17.11 -21.08
N ARG A 5 -11.85 16.48 -21.63
CA ARG A 5 -12.01 15.48 -22.69
C ARG A 5 -12.57 14.18 -22.17
N TYR A 6 -12.21 13.76 -20.95
CA TYR A 6 -12.79 12.57 -20.33
C TYR A 6 -14.27 12.81 -20.00
N ASP A 7 -14.61 13.96 -19.43
CA ASP A 7 -16.00 14.32 -19.11
C ASP A 7 -16.88 14.24 -20.36
N PHE A 8 -16.45 14.83 -21.50
CA PHE A 8 -17.17 14.71 -22.77
C PHE A 8 -17.30 13.27 -23.28
N ALA A 9 -16.26 12.45 -23.15
CA ALA A 9 -16.29 11.06 -23.55
C ALA A 9 -17.29 10.27 -22.69
N ILE A 10 -17.24 10.45 -21.38
CA ILE A 10 -18.14 9.80 -20.42
C ILE A 10 -19.61 10.16 -20.74
N ASP A 11 -19.90 11.43 -21.01
CA ASP A 11 -21.25 11.90 -21.35
C ASP A 11 -21.74 11.33 -22.70
N ALA A 12 -20.84 11.19 -23.67
CA ALA A 12 -21.16 10.56 -24.97
C ALA A 12 -21.49 9.08 -24.79
N PHE A 13 -20.71 8.34 -23.98
CA PHE A 13 -21.02 6.93 -23.69
C PHE A 13 -22.30 6.78 -22.90
N LYS A 14 -22.57 7.62 -21.90
CA LYS A 14 -23.87 7.63 -21.20
C LYS A 14 -25.04 7.83 -22.16
N SER A 15 -24.87 8.73 -23.12
CA SER A 15 -25.90 8.96 -24.15
C SER A 15 -26.11 7.75 -25.06
N ALA A 16 -25.02 7.07 -25.45
CA ALA A 16 -25.10 5.84 -26.26
C ALA A 16 -25.80 4.71 -25.48
N ILE A 17 -25.46 4.55 -24.20
CA ILE A 17 -26.08 3.56 -23.30
C ILE A 17 -27.57 3.86 -23.09
N ALA A 18 -27.96 5.13 -22.98
CA ALA A 18 -29.36 5.52 -22.86
C ALA A 18 -30.18 5.16 -24.11
N LEU A 19 -29.57 5.15 -25.31
CA LEU A 19 -30.23 4.74 -26.57
C LEU A 19 -30.25 3.22 -26.72
N LYS A 20 -29.23 2.53 -26.20
CA LYS A 20 -29.10 1.07 -26.29
C LYS A 20 -28.53 0.58 -24.95
N SER A 21 -29.41 0.08 -24.09
CA SER A 21 -29.06 -0.32 -22.72
C SER A 21 -28.18 -1.57 -22.60
N ASP A 22 -28.09 -2.37 -23.67
CA ASP A 22 -27.25 -3.56 -23.80
C ASP A 22 -25.99 -3.33 -24.66
N TYR A 23 -25.56 -2.06 -24.77
CA TYR A 23 -24.34 -1.71 -25.50
C TYR A 23 -23.10 -1.84 -24.59
N TRP A 24 -22.70 -3.09 -24.33
CA TRP A 24 -21.64 -3.42 -23.35
C TRP A 24 -20.29 -2.82 -23.72
N ASP A 25 -19.96 -2.71 -25.02
CA ASP A 25 -18.73 -2.00 -25.44
C ASP A 25 -18.73 -0.54 -24.97
N ALA A 26 -19.87 0.15 -25.02
CA ALA A 26 -19.95 1.53 -24.54
C ALA A 26 -19.78 1.65 -23.02
N TYR A 27 -20.24 0.64 -22.26
CA TYR A 27 -19.94 0.53 -20.84
C TYR A 27 -18.43 0.36 -20.58
N ALA A 28 -17.78 -0.55 -21.30
CA ALA A 28 -16.35 -0.77 -21.14
C ALA A 28 -15.52 0.49 -21.46
N GLU A 29 -15.82 1.15 -22.57
CA GLU A 29 -15.16 2.40 -22.97
C GLU A 29 -15.42 3.54 -21.96
N MET A 30 -16.63 3.63 -21.40
CA MET A 30 -16.93 4.53 -20.30
C MET A 30 -16.09 4.21 -19.05
N GLY A 31 -15.94 2.93 -18.73
CA GLY A 31 -15.10 2.49 -17.61
C GLY A 31 -13.64 2.88 -17.78
N TYR A 32 -13.07 2.73 -18.98
CA TYR A 32 -11.70 3.21 -19.29
C TYR A 32 -11.58 4.72 -19.16
N ALA A 33 -12.55 5.48 -19.66
CA ALA A 33 -12.55 6.94 -19.54
C ALA A 33 -12.65 7.41 -18.09
N LEU A 34 -13.47 6.77 -17.27
CA LEU A 34 -13.57 6.99 -15.83
C LEU A 34 -12.25 6.69 -15.10
N ALA A 35 -11.62 5.56 -15.43
CA ALA A 35 -10.31 5.21 -14.86
C ALA A 35 -9.23 6.25 -15.21
N ASP A 36 -9.23 6.73 -16.45
CA ASP A 36 -8.28 7.74 -16.94
C ASP A 36 -8.54 9.15 -16.37
N SER A 37 -9.78 9.45 -16.02
CA SER A 37 -10.14 10.69 -15.30
C SER A 37 -9.76 10.66 -13.84
N GLY A 38 -9.50 9.48 -13.27
CA GLY A 38 -9.22 9.25 -11.85
C GLY A 38 -10.44 8.85 -11.03
N GLU A 39 -11.61 8.67 -11.68
CA GLU A 39 -12.85 8.21 -11.05
C GLU A 39 -12.86 6.68 -10.89
N THR A 40 -11.87 6.16 -10.16
CA THR A 40 -11.62 4.71 -10.07
C THR A 40 -12.78 3.93 -9.44
N THR A 41 -13.53 4.53 -8.50
CA THR A 41 -14.70 3.90 -7.89
C THR A 41 -15.81 3.71 -8.92
N SER A 42 -16.15 4.77 -9.66
CA SER A 42 -17.16 4.71 -10.73
C SER A 42 -16.76 3.73 -11.84
N ALA A 43 -15.47 3.66 -12.17
CA ALA A 43 -14.96 2.69 -13.14
C ALA A 43 -15.09 1.24 -12.62
N GLN A 44 -14.90 1.00 -11.32
CA GLN A 44 -15.12 -0.31 -10.70
C GLN A 44 -16.61 -0.69 -10.74
N ASP A 45 -17.52 0.23 -10.45
CA ASP A 45 -18.97 -0.02 -10.54
C ASP A 45 -19.39 -0.46 -11.96
N VAL A 46 -18.75 0.13 -12.99
CA VAL A 46 -18.95 -0.29 -14.38
C VAL A 46 -18.41 -1.70 -14.62
N ALA A 47 -17.22 -2.03 -14.11
CA ALA A 47 -16.65 -3.37 -14.23
C ALA A 47 -17.53 -4.43 -13.54
N ASP A 48 -18.07 -4.12 -12.37
CA ASP A 48 -18.96 -5.00 -11.62
C ASP A 48 -20.30 -5.23 -12.38
N SER A 49 -20.81 -4.18 -13.02
CA SER A 49 -21.99 -4.30 -13.90
C SER A 49 -21.72 -5.18 -15.15
N LEU A 50 -20.54 -5.03 -15.76
CA LEU A 50 -20.12 -5.86 -16.88
C LEU A 50 -19.90 -7.32 -16.46
N ALA A 51 -19.45 -7.60 -15.25
CA ALA A 51 -19.21 -8.96 -14.78
C ALA A 51 -20.46 -9.85 -14.83
N VAL A 52 -21.65 -9.25 -14.77
CA VAL A 52 -22.94 -9.95 -14.87
C VAL A 52 -23.40 -10.11 -16.31
N ASN A 53 -23.01 -9.22 -17.22
CA ASN A 53 -23.58 -9.11 -18.55
C ASN A 53 -22.60 -9.46 -19.68
N ASP A 54 -21.32 -9.15 -19.49
CA ASP A 54 -20.23 -9.43 -20.45
C ASP A 54 -18.91 -9.63 -19.68
N GLU A 55 -18.67 -10.85 -19.23
CA GLU A 55 -17.50 -11.23 -18.43
C GLU A 55 -16.16 -10.93 -19.12
N PRO A 56 -15.95 -11.13 -20.41
CA PRO A 56 -14.72 -10.73 -21.10
C PRO A 56 -14.41 -9.24 -21.00
N LEU A 57 -15.40 -8.37 -21.20
CA LEU A 57 -15.21 -6.92 -21.07
C LEU A 57 -14.95 -6.52 -19.60
N ALA A 58 -15.63 -7.15 -18.65
CA ALA A 58 -15.38 -6.95 -17.24
C ALA A 58 -13.93 -7.30 -16.85
N THR A 59 -13.46 -8.46 -17.32
CA THR A 59 -12.09 -8.92 -17.07
C THR A 59 -11.05 -7.94 -17.63
N ALA A 60 -11.25 -7.48 -18.86
CA ALA A 60 -10.37 -6.50 -19.49
C ALA A 60 -10.34 -5.17 -18.74
N LEU A 61 -11.49 -4.66 -18.31
CA LEU A 61 -11.58 -3.42 -17.53
C LEU A 61 -10.96 -3.59 -16.13
N ASN A 62 -11.21 -4.70 -15.45
CA ASN A 62 -10.59 -5.00 -14.15
C ASN A 62 -9.06 -5.09 -14.27
N GLN A 63 -8.52 -5.70 -15.32
CA GLN A 63 -7.10 -5.73 -15.58
C GLN A 63 -6.53 -4.32 -15.77
N TYR A 64 -7.21 -3.49 -16.55
CA TYR A 64 -6.83 -2.10 -16.76
C TYR A 64 -6.82 -1.29 -15.45
N LEU A 65 -7.87 -1.44 -14.63
CA LEU A 65 -7.96 -0.79 -13.32
C LEU A 65 -6.83 -1.26 -12.39
N TYR A 66 -6.53 -2.55 -12.39
CA TYR A 66 -5.40 -3.09 -11.64
C TYR A 66 -4.07 -2.47 -12.09
N GLU A 67 -3.81 -2.38 -13.39
CA GLU A 67 -2.57 -1.78 -13.92
C GLU A 67 -2.44 -0.29 -13.58
N LYS A 68 -3.54 0.44 -13.58
CA LYS A 68 -3.59 1.87 -13.22
C LYS A 68 -3.51 2.13 -11.73
N SER A 69 -3.94 1.20 -10.89
CA SER A 69 -3.94 1.39 -9.44
C SER A 69 -2.51 1.51 -8.88
N ASN A 70 -2.36 2.28 -7.82
CA ASN A 70 -1.08 2.31 -7.09
C ASN A 70 -0.81 0.97 -6.41
N PRO A 71 0.46 0.54 -6.30
CA PRO A 71 0.82 -0.60 -5.48
C PRO A 71 0.34 -0.41 -4.04
N LYS A 72 -0.19 -1.48 -3.46
CA LYS A 72 -0.61 -1.50 -2.05
C LYS A 72 0.32 -2.38 -1.26
N MET A 73 0.67 -1.98 -0.06
CA MET A 73 1.36 -2.84 0.90
C MET A 73 0.35 -3.88 1.40
N LEU A 74 0.65 -5.15 1.20
CA LEU A 74 -0.22 -6.27 1.59
C LEU A 74 0.15 -6.81 2.98
N ALA A 75 1.44 -6.90 3.26
CA ALA A 75 1.95 -7.42 4.51
C ALA A 75 3.33 -6.85 4.84
N VAL A 76 3.61 -6.81 6.14
CA VAL A 76 4.94 -6.55 6.70
C VAL A 76 5.19 -7.61 7.76
N TYR A 77 6.32 -8.27 7.71
CA TYR A 77 6.70 -9.27 8.71
C TYR A 77 8.22 -9.28 8.95
N ALA A 78 8.61 -9.71 10.15
CA ALA A 78 10.02 -9.90 10.44
C ALA A 78 10.56 -11.09 9.62
N SER A 79 11.77 -10.94 9.09
CA SER A 79 12.43 -12.06 8.40
C SER A 79 12.49 -13.28 9.33
N PRO A 80 12.29 -14.52 8.81
CA PRO A 80 12.42 -15.74 9.58
C PRO A 80 13.78 -15.91 10.26
N LEU A 81 14.82 -15.28 9.74
CA LEU A 81 16.16 -15.23 10.35
C LEU A 81 16.18 -14.50 11.69
N TYR A 82 15.16 -13.69 11.97
CA TYR A 82 15.01 -12.89 13.19
C TYR A 82 13.65 -13.15 13.86
N ALA A 83 13.14 -14.37 13.73
CA ALA A 83 11.83 -14.77 14.26
C ALA A 83 11.67 -14.60 15.78
N SER A 84 12.78 -14.47 16.50
CA SER A 84 12.81 -14.20 17.94
C SER A 84 12.63 -12.71 18.29
N PHE A 85 12.58 -11.80 17.29
CA PHE A 85 12.34 -10.38 17.57
C PHE A 85 10.83 -10.14 17.74
N PRO A 86 10.37 -9.83 18.97
CA PRO A 86 8.95 -9.59 19.20
C PRO A 86 8.50 -8.33 18.47
N SER A 87 7.43 -8.45 17.71
CA SER A 87 6.87 -7.33 16.92
C SER A 87 6.12 -6.31 17.79
N THR A 88 5.68 -6.73 18.98
CA THR A 88 4.96 -5.86 19.92
C THR A 88 5.42 -6.10 21.35
N LEU A 89 5.67 -5.02 22.07
CA LEU A 89 6.06 -5.04 23.47
C LEU A 89 5.15 -4.11 24.26
N GLY A 90 4.59 -4.64 25.34
CA GLY A 90 3.80 -3.84 26.26
C GLY A 90 4.68 -2.99 27.19
N PRO A 91 4.09 -1.94 27.83
CA PRO A 91 4.78 -1.15 28.84
C PRO A 91 5.31 -2.04 29.98
N GLY A 92 6.50 -1.73 30.47
CA GLY A 92 7.12 -2.48 31.56
C GLY A 92 7.76 -3.82 31.17
N THR A 93 7.75 -4.21 29.91
CA THR A 93 8.48 -5.40 29.44
C THR A 93 9.96 -5.22 29.67
N GLN A 94 10.58 -6.21 30.34
CA GLN A 94 12.02 -6.17 30.56
C GLN A 94 12.77 -6.41 29.24
N VAL A 95 13.64 -5.52 28.86
CA VAL A 95 14.45 -5.59 27.63
C VAL A 95 15.32 -6.84 27.60
N SER A 96 15.82 -7.30 28.75
CA SER A 96 16.60 -8.54 28.88
C SER A 96 15.84 -9.80 28.42
N GLY A 97 14.50 -9.77 28.45
CA GLY A 97 13.68 -10.88 27.96
C GLY A 97 13.59 -10.95 26.42
N LEU A 98 14.02 -9.90 25.71
CA LEU A 98 13.94 -9.82 24.26
C LEU A 98 15.10 -10.57 23.59
N ASN A 99 16.28 -10.31 24.07
CA ASN A 99 17.49 -10.92 23.56
C ASN A 99 18.63 -10.68 24.57
N SER A 100 19.40 -11.72 24.85
CA SER A 100 20.42 -11.67 25.90
C SER A 100 21.48 -10.57 25.69
N TYR A 101 21.81 -10.23 24.45
CA TYR A 101 22.79 -9.16 24.22
C TYR A 101 22.18 -7.74 24.22
N LEU A 102 20.88 -7.58 24.10
CA LEU A 102 20.21 -6.29 24.33
C LEU A 102 20.21 -5.89 25.81
N ALA A 103 20.50 -6.83 26.72
CA ALA A 103 20.73 -6.54 28.15
C ALA A 103 22.05 -5.81 28.41
N THR A 104 22.97 -5.83 27.46
CA THR A 104 24.27 -5.17 27.56
C THR A 104 24.16 -3.74 27.04
N ALA A 105 24.58 -2.77 27.85
CA ALA A 105 24.56 -1.37 27.45
C ALA A 105 25.36 -1.12 26.15
N ASN A 106 24.83 -0.29 25.26
CA ASN A 106 25.39 0.04 23.95
C ASN A 106 25.51 -1.14 22.98
N SER A 107 24.81 -2.25 23.22
CA SER A 107 24.72 -3.32 22.23
C SER A 107 23.76 -2.93 21.10
N GLU A 108 24.09 -3.39 19.88
CA GLU A 108 23.31 -3.13 18.67
C GLU A 108 22.88 -4.44 18.03
N GLN A 109 21.73 -4.46 17.41
CA GLN A 109 21.28 -5.56 16.58
C GLN A 109 20.65 -5.05 15.28
N THR A 110 21.05 -5.68 14.18
CA THR A 110 20.40 -5.52 12.89
C THR A 110 19.25 -6.52 12.79
N PHE A 111 18.10 -6.07 12.34
CA PHE A 111 16.96 -6.91 11.98
C PHE A 111 16.48 -6.58 10.57
N SER A 112 15.75 -7.49 9.96
CA SER A 112 15.20 -7.32 8.63
C SER A 112 13.69 -7.42 8.66
N LEU A 113 13.04 -6.55 7.92
CA LEU A 113 11.61 -6.59 7.64
C LEU A 113 11.40 -6.93 6.18
N VAL A 114 10.40 -7.75 5.90
CA VAL A 114 9.95 -8.06 4.55
C VAL A 114 8.62 -7.34 4.30
N PHE A 115 8.57 -6.59 3.22
CA PHE A 115 7.38 -5.88 2.77
C PHE A 115 6.86 -6.55 1.51
N GLN A 116 5.60 -6.96 1.54
CA GLN A 116 4.93 -7.54 0.38
C GLN A 116 3.99 -6.50 -0.25
N PHE A 117 4.13 -6.32 -1.56
CA PHE A 117 3.29 -5.40 -2.32
C PHE A 117 2.35 -6.14 -3.27
N SER A 118 1.24 -5.50 -3.64
CA SER A 118 0.22 -6.07 -4.52
C SER A 118 0.66 -6.21 -5.97
N LYS A 119 1.73 -5.55 -6.36
CA LYS A 119 2.29 -5.61 -7.72
C LYS A 119 3.78 -5.29 -7.73
N GLN A 120 4.39 -5.59 -8.86
CA GLN A 120 5.81 -5.31 -9.10
C GLN A 120 6.10 -3.81 -8.96
N MET A 121 7.19 -3.50 -8.29
CA MET A 121 7.67 -2.15 -8.05
C MET A 121 8.87 -1.82 -8.94
N ASP A 122 9.18 -0.55 -9.08
CA ASP A 122 10.44 -0.13 -9.70
C ASP A 122 11.62 -0.44 -8.77
N ALA A 123 12.50 -1.34 -9.19
CA ALA A 123 13.63 -1.81 -8.39
C ALA A 123 14.55 -0.65 -7.96
N ALA A 124 14.86 0.27 -8.86
CA ALA A 124 15.76 1.39 -8.55
C ALA A 124 15.18 2.32 -7.48
N SER A 125 13.85 2.50 -7.50
CA SER A 125 13.15 3.28 -6.49
C SER A 125 13.08 2.56 -5.14
N ILE A 126 12.80 1.25 -5.14
CA ILE A 126 12.69 0.46 -3.92
C ILE A 126 14.04 0.27 -3.23
N GLU A 127 15.10 -0.01 -3.97
CA GLU A 127 16.44 -0.24 -3.41
C GLU A 127 17.16 1.04 -2.97
N ASN A 128 16.61 2.20 -3.32
CA ASN A 128 17.13 3.47 -2.83
C ASN A 128 16.73 3.66 -1.37
N ILE A 129 17.69 3.51 -0.44
CA ILE A 129 17.47 3.63 1.00
C ILE A 129 16.86 4.97 1.44
N PHE A 130 17.06 6.03 0.67
CA PHE A 130 16.50 7.37 0.97
C PHE A 130 15.01 7.49 0.66
N ASN A 131 14.43 6.52 -0.03
CA ASN A 131 12.98 6.44 -0.24
C ASN A 131 12.26 5.77 0.95
N TRP A 132 13.02 5.31 1.96
CA TRP A 132 12.51 4.66 3.15
C TRP A 132 12.76 5.52 4.37
N LYS A 133 11.79 5.59 5.25
CA LYS A 133 11.89 6.28 6.52
C LYS A 133 11.29 5.46 7.64
N ILE A 134 12.04 5.30 8.72
CA ILE A 134 11.59 4.64 9.93
C ILE A 134 11.39 5.72 10.99
N GLU A 135 10.19 5.86 11.46
CA GLU A 135 9.81 6.85 12.46
C GLU A 135 9.03 6.17 13.59
N ARG A 136 8.98 6.85 14.72
CA ARG A 136 8.11 6.44 15.82
C ARG A 136 6.65 6.48 15.38
N ALA A 137 5.89 5.44 15.69
CA ALA A 137 4.47 5.39 15.36
C ALA A 137 3.73 6.54 16.04
N GLN A 138 2.91 7.25 15.25
CA GLN A 138 2.01 8.30 15.70
C GLN A 138 0.59 7.82 15.43
N GLY A 139 -0.11 7.39 16.46
CA GLY A 139 -1.48 6.90 16.34
C GLY A 139 -2.49 7.88 16.93
N THR A 140 -3.75 7.63 16.65
CA THR A 140 -4.87 8.38 17.25
C THR A 140 -5.30 7.83 18.61
N GLY A 141 -4.82 6.64 18.96
CA GLY A 141 -5.06 5.98 20.21
C GLY A 141 -3.78 5.62 20.93
N ARG A 142 -3.85 5.51 22.25
CA ARG A 142 -2.67 5.21 23.07
C ARG A 142 -1.96 3.90 22.66
N ALA A 143 -2.71 2.92 22.19
CA ALA A 143 -2.16 1.63 21.74
C ALA A 143 -1.50 1.72 20.37
N ASP A 144 -1.79 2.76 19.60
CA ASP A 144 -1.29 2.94 18.22
C ASP A 144 -0.03 3.80 18.19
N GLY A 145 0.27 4.50 19.29
CA GLY A 145 1.46 5.34 19.42
C GLY A 145 2.69 4.59 19.92
N TYR A 146 3.87 5.07 19.52
CA TYR A 146 5.12 4.55 20.04
C TYR A 146 5.16 4.69 21.58
N ASN A 147 5.65 3.64 22.26
CA ASN A 147 5.73 3.60 23.73
C ASN A 147 4.38 3.90 24.41
N TYR A 148 3.27 3.58 23.77
CA TYR A 148 1.90 3.85 24.27
C TYR A 148 1.67 5.33 24.64
N ASP A 149 2.23 6.25 23.87
CA ASP A 149 2.20 7.71 24.09
C ASP A 149 2.75 8.15 25.46
N MET A 150 3.52 7.29 26.12
CA MET A 150 4.21 7.68 27.36
C MET A 150 5.40 8.61 27.05
N THR A 151 5.70 9.50 27.97
CA THR A 151 6.84 10.42 27.85
C THR A 151 8.15 9.64 27.61
N LEU A 152 8.86 10.03 26.57
CA LEU A 152 10.17 9.47 26.26
C LEU A 152 11.18 9.90 27.32
N LYS A 153 12.11 9.02 27.64
CA LYS A 153 13.19 9.32 28.57
C LYS A 153 14.37 9.93 27.82
N ASP A 154 15.11 10.81 28.48
CA ASP A 154 16.33 11.44 27.93
C ASP A 154 17.42 10.41 27.59
N THR A 155 17.34 9.22 28.15
CA THR A 155 18.25 8.10 27.88
C THR A 155 17.88 7.28 26.64
N GLU A 156 16.77 7.62 25.98
CA GLU A 156 16.36 6.90 24.79
C GLU A 156 17.20 7.26 23.56
N VAL A 157 17.80 6.26 22.95
CA VAL A 157 18.64 6.46 21.77
C VAL A 157 17.78 6.70 20.53
N ALA A 158 18.09 7.75 19.76
CA ALA A 158 17.49 7.96 18.45
C ALA A 158 18.14 7.03 17.41
N LEU A 159 17.32 6.26 16.69
CA LEU A 159 17.80 5.46 15.58
C LEU A 159 17.97 6.30 14.33
N VAL A 160 18.89 5.90 13.46
CA VAL A 160 18.99 6.45 12.10
C VAL A 160 17.69 6.15 11.36
N PRO A 161 17.04 7.16 10.75
CA PRO A 161 15.72 6.99 10.17
C PRO A 161 15.70 6.17 8.87
N THR A 162 16.86 5.98 8.24
CA THR A 162 17.00 5.21 6.99
C THR A 162 17.48 3.80 7.26
N PRO A 163 17.03 2.79 6.49
CA PRO A 163 17.57 1.44 6.59
C PRO A 163 19.03 1.39 6.13
N GLN A 164 19.76 0.38 6.58
CA GLN A 164 21.15 0.15 6.15
C GLN A 164 21.22 -0.34 4.71
N ALA A 165 20.27 -1.16 4.30
CA ALA A 165 20.14 -1.69 2.94
C ALA A 165 18.69 -2.07 2.67
N VAL A 166 18.31 -2.04 1.40
CA VAL A 166 17.04 -2.54 0.90
C VAL A 166 17.32 -3.42 -0.32
N TYR A 167 16.71 -4.58 -0.36
CA TYR A 167 16.82 -5.52 -1.48
C TYR A 167 15.42 -5.76 -2.03
N TYR A 168 15.31 -5.82 -3.34
CA TYR A 168 14.06 -6.11 -4.02
C TYR A 168 14.12 -7.46 -4.75
N ASP A 169 13.25 -8.37 -4.31
CA ASP A 169 13.03 -9.67 -4.97
C ASP A 169 11.73 -9.59 -5.81
N ARG A 170 11.81 -9.98 -7.08
CA ARG A 170 10.73 -9.84 -8.09
C ARG A 170 9.81 -11.05 -8.11
#